data_f95bad6e6865219979042d5006e21452
#
_entry.id   f95bad6e6865219979042d5006e21452
#
_cell.length_a   1.000
_cell.length_b   1.000
_cell.length_c   1.000
_cell.angle_alpha   90.00
_cell.angle_beta   90.00
_cell.angle_gamma   90.00
#
_symmetry.space_group_name_H-M   'P 1'
#
loop_
_entity.id
_entity.type
_entity.pdbx_description
1 polymer ?
#
loop_
_entity_poly.entity_id
_entity_poly.type
_entity_poly.pdbx_seq_one_letter_code
_entity_poly.pdbx_strand_id
1 'polypeptide(L)'
;MESIYNRIKNAMTAEGTMPEDFVLRPKMQDGRQFADGAIDGTIRYYMGPAGNTDIEMLTQALKLASADKFEDAANALITYFAQGIVMLPVMDKVQEWIYHHPQELSPENLGRFAMTLLLQSPDAESVKFALTILEVLEQEPSEDLQELLLTLAACEELTLFCLFALGGYDNANDVYFQLAQKLKGWGRIHAI
;
A
#
# COMPACT_ATOMS: atom_id res chain seq x y z
N MET A 1 12.10 -2.45 -14.41
CA MET A 1 12.42 -1.70 -13.17
C MET A 1 12.28 -2.67 -12.01
N GLU A 2 13.14 -2.59 -10.97
CA GLU A 2 13.04 -3.47 -9.79
C GLU A 2 11.76 -3.17 -9.01
N SER A 3 11.09 -4.22 -8.50
CA SER A 3 9.87 -4.05 -7.71
C SER A 3 10.17 -3.42 -6.34
N ILE A 4 9.15 -2.74 -5.78
CA ILE A 4 9.22 -2.15 -4.42
C ILE A 4 9.60 -3.23 -3.39
N TYR A 5 8.95 -4.39 -3.46
CA TYR A 5 9.23 -5.52 -2.57
C TYR A 5 10.72 -5.94 -2.61
N ASN A 6 11.28 -6.11 -3.81
CA ASN A 6 12.68 -6.51 -3.93
C ASN A 6 13.62 -5.42 -3.43
N ARG A 7 13.35 -4.15 -3.72
CA ARG A 7 14.13 -3.01 -3.20
C ARG A 7 14.18 -3.00 -1.68
N ILE A 8 13.03 -3.19 -1.02
CA ILE A 8 12.93 -3.24 0.44
C ILE A 8 13.66 -4.48 0.96
N LYS A 9 13.34 -5.67 0.44
CA LYS A 9 13.93 -6.93 0.89
C LYS A 9 15.45 -6.95 0.76
N ASN A 10 16.00 -6.43 -0.33
CA ASN A 10 17.44 -6.39 -0.58
C ASN A 10 18.16 -5.35 0.28
N ALA A 11 17.49 -4.27 0.69
CA ALA A 11 18.05 -3.23 1.54
C ALA A 11 17.91 -3.50 3.04
N MET A 12 16.99 -4.41 3.43
CA MET A 12 16.67 -4.68 4.83
C MET A 12 17.89 -5.18 5.62
N THR A 13 18.07 -4.65 6.82
CA THR A 13 19.13 -5.10 7.74
C THR A 13 18.81 -6.46 8.37
N ALA A 14 19.79 -7.08 9.01
CA ALA A 14 19.59 -8.34 9.73
C ALA A 14 18.56 -8.22 10.88
N GLU A 15 18.37 -7.00 11.41
CA GLU A 15 17.39 -6.68 12.46
C GLU A 15 15.98 -6.49 11.90
N GLY A 16 15.79 -6.56 10.58
CA GLY A 16 14.49 -6.37 9.92
C GLY A 16 14.04 -4.91 9.87
N THR A 17 14.99 -3.98 9.76
CA THR A 17 14.75 -2.53 9.63
C THR A 17 15.37 -1.99 8.35
N MET A 18 14.96 -0.79 7.93
CA MET A 18 15.59 -0.11 6.80
C MET A 18 16.85 0.65 7.25
N PRO A 19 17.91 0.72 6.40
CA PRO A 19 19.05 1.61 6.63
C PRO A 19 18.59 3.08 6.71
N GLU A 20 19.36 3.91 7.42
CA GLU A 20 19.01 5.32 7.64
C GLU A 20 19.00 6.17 6.35
N ASP A 21 19.78 5.76 5.36
CA ASP A 21 19.87 6.41 4.05
C ASP A 21 18.93 5.82 3.00
N PHE A 22 18.14 4.79 3.36
CA PHE A 22 17.15 4.23 2.47
C PHE A 22 15.97 5.18 2.32
N VAL A 23 15.63 5.50 1.07
CA VAL A 23 14.45 6.29 0.72
C VAL A 23 13.78 5.66 -0.48
N LEU A 24 12.51 5.36 -0.34
CA LEU A 24 11.72 4.77 -1.42
C LEU A 24 11.23 5.82 -2.41
N ARG A 25 10.78 6.97 -1.92
CA ARG A 25 10.26 8.06 -2.76
C ARG A 25 11.37 8.71 -3.58
N PRO A 26 11.14 8.95 -4.88
CA PRO A 26 12.08 9.68 -5.71
C PRO A 26 12.10 11.17 -5.30
N LYS A 27 13.20 11.85 -5.64
CA LYS A 27 13.25 13.31 -5.57
C LYS A 27 12.24 13.92 -6.53
N MET A 28 11.59 14.98 -6.09
CA MET A 28 10.72 15.79 -6.94
C MET A 28 11.53 16.53 -8.01
N GLN A 29 10.86 17.02 -9.06
CA GLN A 29 11.51 17.77 -10.15
C GLN A 29 12.23 19.02 -9.69
N ASP A 30 11.79 19.64 -8.59
CA ASP A 30 12.42 20.80 -7.97
C ASP A 30 13.58 20.45 -6.99
N GLY A 31 13.97 19.17 -6.93
CA GLY A 31 15.05 18.66 -6.08
C GLY A 31 14.66 18.39 -4.64
N ARG A 32 13.43 18.72 -4.21
CA ARG A 32 12.93 18.38 -2.87
C ARG A 32 12.71 16.87 -2.76
N GLN A 33 12.92 16.34 -1.56
CA GLN A 33 12.61 14.96 -1.23
C GLN A 33 11.86 14.93 0.09
N PHE A 34 10.69 14.30 0.09
CA PHE A 34 9.97 14.03 1.33
C PHE A 34 10.53 12.76 1.96
N ALA A 35 10.57 12.71 3.28
CA ALA A 35 10.82 11.46 3.98
C ALA A 35 9.70 10.46 3.65
N ASP A 36 10.05 9.17 3.61
CA ASP A 36 9.07 8.11 3.42
C ASP A 36 7.97 8.19 4.50
N GLY A 37 6.72 7.98 4.11
CA GLY A 37 5.53 8.11 4.98
C GLY A 37 5.09 9.54 5.31
N ALA A 38 5.90 10.56 5.00
CA ALA A 38 5.60 11.95 5.39
C ALA A 38 4.34 12.50 4.71
N ILE A 39 4.08 12.15 3.48
CA ILE A 39 2.90 12.64 2.75
C ILE A 39 1.64 12.05 3.37
N ASP A 40 1.58 10.74 3.54
CA ASP A 40 0.43 10.06 4.14
C ASP A 40 0.23 10.48 5.60
N GLY A 41 1.31 10.60 6.38
CA GLY A 41 1.25 11.11 7.75
C GLY A 41 0.71 12.54 7.82
N THR A 42 1.15 13.42 6.93
CA THR A 42 0.64 14.79 6.87
C THR A 42 -0.84 14.83 6.53
N ILE A 43 -1.28 14.05 5.55
CA ILE A 43 -2.71 13.96 5.17
C ILE A 43 -3.52 13.42 6.34
N ARG A 44 -3.09 12.30 6.94
CA ARG A 44 -3.83 11.62 8.02
C ARG A 44 -4.00 12.48 9.27
N TYR A 45 -2.93 13.14 9.71
CA TYR A 45 -2.91 13.77 11.02
C TYR A 45 -3.12 15.29 11.00
N TYR A 46 -2.91 15.95 9.87
CA TYR A 46 -2.92 17.42 9.81
C TYR A 46 -3.86 18.02 8.76
N MET A 47 -4.06 17.38 7.60
CA MET A 47 -4.81 17.98 6.50
C MET A 47 -6.23 17.44 6.38
N GLY A 48 -6.49 16.21 6.82
CA GLY A 48 -7.74 15.50 6.57
C GLY A 48 -7.90 15.05 5.11
N PRO A 49 -9.00 14.37 4.77
CA PRO A 49 -9.24 13.88 3.42
C PRO A 49 -9.28 15.05 2.45
N ALA A 50 -8.49 14.97 1.38
CA ALA A 50 -8.56 15.91 0.28
C ALA A 50 -9.93 15.81 -0.42
N GLY A 51 -10.38 16.94 -0.98
CA GLY A 51 -11.70 17.07 -1.59
C GLY A 51 -12.05 16.02 -2.64
N ASN A 52 -13.05 16.29 -3.48
CA ASN A 52 -13.66 15.34 -4.40
C ASN A 52 -12.70 14.85 -5.50
N THR A 53 -11.85 13.87 -5.16
CA THR A 53 -10.96 13.21 -6.12
C THR A 53 -11.75 12.10 -6.81
N ASP A 54 -11.74 12.11 -8.14
CA ASP A 54 -12.38 11.09 -8.97
C ASP A 54 -11.61 9.78 -8.87
N ILE A 55 -12.33 8.67 -8.74
CA ILE A 55 -11.79 7.30 -8.66
C ILE A 55 -12.18 6.43 -9.86
N GLU A 56 -12.72 7.02 -10.94
CA GLU A 56 -13.22 6.25 -12.09
C GLU A 56 -12.16 5.31 -12.67
N MET A 57 -10.92 5.78 -12.82
CA MET A 57 -9.81 4.94 -13.32
C MET A 57 -9.45 3.80 -12.33
N LEU A 58 -9.58 4.03 -11.02
CA LEU A 58 -9.32 2.99 -10.01
C LEU A 58 -10.42 1.93 -10.04
N THR A 59 -11.68 2.33 -10.18
CA THR A 59 -12.81 1.39 -10.32
C THR A 59 -12.72 0.61 -11.62
N GLN A 60 -12.26 1.24 -12.71
CA GLN A 60 -11.96 0.55 -13.96
C GLN A 60 -10.83 -0.48 -13.79
N ALA A 61 -9.77 -0.14 -13.05
CA ALA A 61 -8.69 -1.08 -12.73
C ALA A 61 -9.21 -2.30 -11.95
N LEU A 62 -10.11 -2.10 -10.98
CA LEU A 62 -10.74 -3.19 -10.23
C LEU A 62 -11.57 -4.11 -11.14
N LYS A 63 -12.35 -3.56 -12.08
CA LYS A 63 -13.12 -4.34 -13.06
C LYS A 63 -12.21 -5.13 -14.00
N LEU A 64 -11.14 -4.51 -14.49
CA LEU A 64 -10.15 -5.18 -15.33
C LEU A 64 -9.45 -6.33 -14.58
N ALA A 65 -9.03 -6.08 -13.34
CA ALA A 65 -8.43 -7.10 -12.48
C ALA A 65 -9.39 -8.27 -12.24
N SER A 66 -10.67 -7.98 -11.94
CA SER A 66 -11.71 -8.99 -11.76
C SER A 66 -11.96 -9.84 -13.03
N ALA A 67 -11.70 -9.26 -14.21
CA ALA A 67 -11.75 -9.95 -15.49
C ALA A 67 -10.44 -10.65 -15.89
N ASP A 68 -9.49 -10.82 -14.96
CA ASP A 68 -8.15 -11.41 -15.17
C ASP A 68 -7.26 -10.63 -16.17
N LYS A 69 -7.55 -9.33 -16.38
CA LYS A 69 -6.79 -8.43 -17.27
C LYS A 69 -5.78 -7.61 -16.46
N PHE A 70 -4.83 -8.29 -15.84
CA PHE A 70 -3.91 -7.69 -14.87
C PHE A 70 -2.98 -6.64 -15.45
N GLU A 71 -2.51 -6.82 -16.69
CA GLU A 71 -1.67 -5.85 -17.37
C GLU A 71 -2.42 -4.54 -17.64
N ASP A 72 -3.66 -4.62 -18.14
CA ASP A 72 -4.50 -3.45 -18.40
C ASP A 72 -4.84 -2.74 -17.08
N ALA A 73 -5.15 -3.50 -16.02
CA ALA A 73 -5.43 -2.98 -14.70
C ALA A 73 -4.22 -2.22 -14.12
N ALA A 74 -3.01 -2.80 -14.20
CA ALA A 74 -1.79 -2.17 -13.74
C ALA A 74 -1.47 -0.89 -14.53
N ASN A 75 -1.67 -0.87 -15.84
CA ASN A 75 -1.49 0.31 -16.68
C ASN A 75 -2.47 1.44 -16.32
N ALA A 76 -3.71 1.12 -15.96
CA ALA A 76 -4.69 2.09 -15.49
C ALA A 76 -4.23 2.73 -14.16
N LEU A 77 -3.71 1.94 -13.20
CA LEU A 77 -3.15 2.45 -11.95
C LEU A 77 -1.95 3.38 -12.19
N ILE A 78 -0.99 2.96 -13.01
CA ILE A 78 0.18 3.76 -13.36
C ILE A 78 -0.25 5.11 -13.96
N THR A 79 -1.23 5.09 -14.86
CA THR A 79 -1.76 6.31 -15.50
C THR A 79 -2.45 7.23 -14.48
N TYR A 80 -3.18 6.65 -13.53
CA TYR A 80 -3.86 7.41 -12.48
C TYR A 80 -2.84 8.08 -11.55
N PHE A 81 -1.89 7.33 -11.00
CA PHE A 81 -0.93 7.85 -10.03
C PHE A 81 0.13 8.76 -10.67
N ALA A 82 0.40 8.63 -11.97
CA ALA A 82 1.25 9.57 -12.72
C ALA A 82 0.73 11.02 -12.72
N GLN A 83 -0.54 11.24 -12.36
CA GLN A 83 -1.13 12.58 -12.17
C GLN A 83 -0.70 13.24 -10.84
N GLY A 84 0.11 12.57 -10.03
CA GLY A 84 0.56 13.06 -8.72
C GLY A 84 -0.46 12.85 -7.60
N ILE A 85 -1.47 12.03 -7.84
CA ILE A 85 -2.44 11.60 -6.83
C ILE A 85 -1.78 10.53 -5.95
N VAL A 86 -2.03 10.57 -4.64
CA VAL A 86 -1.59 9.54 -3.69
C VAL A 86 -2.80 8.71 -3.23
N MET A 87 -2.56 7.49 -2.77
CA MET A 87 -3.63 6.52 -2.48
C MET A 87 -4.48 6.89 -1.26
N LEU A 88 -3.88 7.44 -0.20
CA LEU A 88 -4.57 7.64 1.08
C LEU A 88 -5.85 8.48 1.00
N PRO A 89 -5.92 9.64 0.29
CA PRO A 89 -7.15 10.43 0.18
C PRO A 89 -8.30 9.75 -0.57
N VAL A 90 -8.02 8.72 -1.36
CA VAL A 90 -9.02 8.02 -2.18
C VAL A 90 -9.35 6.62 -1.65
N MET A 91 -8.61 6.16 -0.64
CA MET A 91 -8.71 4.80 -0.09
C MET A 91 -10.15 4.46 0.33
N ASP A 92 -10.77 5.27 1.17
CA ASP A 92 -12.14 5.03 1.67
C ASP A 92 -13.15 4.92 0.52
N LYS A 93 -13.01 5.75 -0.51
CA LYS A 93 -13.92 5.71 -1.68
C LYS A 93 -13.74 4.42 -2.49
N VAL A 94 -12.51 3.93 -2.62
CA VAL A 94 -12.23 2.67 -3.29
C VAL A 94 -12.82 1.50 -2.50
N GLN A 95 -12.65 1.50 -1.18
CA GLN A 95 -13.21 0.48 -0.28
C GLN A 95 -14.74 0.49 -0.32
N GLU A 96 -15.36 1.67 -0.19
CA GLU A 96 -16.81 1.85 -0.29
C GLU A 96 -17.34 1.34 -1.65
N TRP A 97 -16.62 1.65 -2.73
CA TRP A 97 -17.02 1.17 -4.05
C TRP A 97 -16.95 -0.36 -4.16
N ILE A 98 -15.89 -1.00 -3.67
CA ILE A 98 -15.76 -2.47 -3.63
C ILE A 98 -16.93 -3.07 -2.82
N TYR A 99 -17.23 -2.51 -1.66
CA TYR A 99 -18.29 -2.98 -0.78
C TYR A 99 -19.68 -2.92 -1.44
N HIS A 100 -19.95 -1.88 -2.23
CA HIS A 100 -21.25 -1.68 -2.89
C HIS A 100 -21.41 -2.40 -4.25
N HIS A 101 -20.32 -2.95 -4.82
CA HIS A 101 -20.34 -3.59 -6.13
C HIS A 101 -19.81 -5.04 -6.13
N PRO A 102 -20.14 -5.88 -5.12
CA PRO A 102 -19.57 -7.24 -5.03
C PRO A 102 -19.93 -8.11 -6.23
N GLN A 103 -21.07 -7.86 -6.87
CA GLN A 103 -21.54 -8.60 -8.05
C GLN A 103 -20.74 -8.29 -9.34
N GLU A 104 -19.97 -7.21 -9.35
CA GLU A 104 -19.12 -6.83 -10.49
C GLU A 104 -17.67 -7.31 -10.31
N LEU A 105 -17.36 -7.90 -9.15
CA LEU A 105 -16.00 -8.22 -8.75
C LEU A 105 -15.79 -9.72 -8.54
N SER A 106 -14.58 -10.19 -8.82
CA SER A 106 -14.08 -11.52 -8.47
C SER A 106 -13.07 -11.38 -7.34
N PRO A 107 -13.43 -11.76 -6.09
CA PRO A 107 -12.49 -11.69 -4.96
C PRO A 107 -11.20 -12.48 -5.20
N GLU A 108 -11.30 -13.66 -5.85
CA GLU A 108 -10.15 -14.48 -6.20
C GLU A 108 -9.18 -13.74 -7.13
N ASN A 109 -9.70 -13.16 -8.23
CA ASN A 109 -8.86 -12.44 -9.18
C ASN A 109 -8.31 -11.14 -8.58
N LEU A 110 -9.09 -10.43 -7.74
CA LEU A 110 -8.60 -9.26 -7.03
C LEU A 110 -7.47 -9.62 -6.06
N GLY A 111 -7.58 -10.72 -5.30
CA GLY A 111 -6.52 -11.22 -4.44
C GLY A 111 -5.25 -11.56 -5.23
N ARG A 112 -5.38 -12.27 -6.36
CA ARG A 112 -4.26 -12.58 -7.26
C ARG A 112 -3.61 -11.32 -7.84
N PHE A 113 -4.42 -10.34 -8.23
CA PHE A 113 -3.93 -9.06 -8.73
C PHE A 113 -3.19 -8.28 -7.64
N ALA A 114 -3.77 -8.18 -6.43
CA ALA A 114 -3.12 -7.54 -5.30
C ALA A 114 -1.75 -8.18 -5.00
N MET A 115 -1.68 -9.51 -4.93
CA MET A 115 -0.40 -10.21 -4.74
C MET A 115 0.60 -9.94 -5.87
N THR A 116 0.13 -9.85 -7.11
CA THR A 116 0.99 -9.48 -8.26
C THR A 116 1.57 -8.09 -8.09
N LEU A 117 0.77 -7.11 -7.70
CA LEU A 117 1.23 -5.73 -7.45
C LEU A 117 2.23 -5.67 -6.29
N LEU A 118 1.94 -6.34 -5.15
CA LEU A 118 2.84 -6.35 -4.00
C LEU A 118 4.23 -6.87 -4.35
N LEU A 119 4.31 -7.93 -5.16
CA LEU A 119 5.57 -8.59 -5.48
C LEU A 119 6.31 -7.96 -6.67
N GLN A 120 5.59 -7.36 -7.62
CA GLN A 120 6.15 -6.99 -8.92
C GLN A 120 6.07 -5.50 -9.24
N SER A 121 5.21 -4.71 -8.56
CA SER A 121 5.08 -3.28 -8.89
C SER A 121 6.33 -2.48 -8.52
N PRO A 122 6.82 -1.62 -9.41
CA PRO A 122 7.87 -0.64 -9.12
C PRO A 122 7.30 0.68 -8.56
N ASP A 123 5.98 0.82 -8.46
CA ASP A 123 5.28 2.03 -8.04
C ASP A 123 4.65 1.87 -6.65
N ALA A 124 5.00 2.77 -5.72
CA ALA A 124 4.55 2.70 -4.34
C ALA A 124 3.04 2.89 -4.18
N GLU A 125 2.42 3.77 -4.97
CA GLU A 125 0.98 4.01 -4.86
C GLU A 125 0.17 2.80 -5.37
N SER A 126 0.65 2.09 -6.39
CA SER A 126 0.08 0.81 -6.83
C SER A 126 0.22 -0.28 -5.77
N VAL A 127 1.32 -0.30 -4.99
CA VAL A 127 1.46 -1.21 -3.84
C VAL A 127 0.47 -0.86 -2.74
N LYS A 128 0.28 0.43 -2.43
CA LYS A 128 -0.74 0.89 -1.46
C LYS A 128 -2.16 0.53 -1.90
N PHE A 129 -2.45 0.64 -3.20
CA PHE A 129 -3.73 0.19 -3.77
C PHE A 129 -3.94 -1.32 -3.54
N ALA A 130 -2.90 -2.14 -3.75
CA ALA A 130 -2.98 -3.58 -3.48
C ALA A 130 -3.23 -3.89 -1.99
N LEU A 131 -2.57 -3.17 -1.08
CA LEU A 131 -2.80 -3.30 0.37
C LEU A 131 -4.24 -2.92 0.75
N THR A 132 -4.80 -1.88 0.12
CA THR A 132 -6.21 -1.49 0.31
C THR A 132 -7.19 -2.58 -0.16
N ILE A 133 -6.89 -3.27 -1.27
CA ILE A 133 -7.71 -4.42 -1.72
C ILE A 133 -7.65 -5.56 -0.69
N LEU A 134 -6.45 -5.91 -0.21
CA LEU A 134 -6.29 -7.02 0.75
C LEU A 134 -7.03 -6.76 2.07
N GLU A 135 -7.06 -5.52 2.54
CA GLU A 135 -7.82 -5.12 3.73
C GLU A 135 -9.31 -5.39 3.55
N VAL A 136 -9.89 -5.01 2.39
CA VAL A 136 -11.33 -5.18 2.13
C VAL A 136 -11.72 -6.63 1.86
N LEU A 137 -10.83 -7.43 1.25
CA LEU A 137 -11.13 -8.82 0.92
C LEU A 137 -11.14 -9.74 2.13
N GLU A 138 -10.77 -9.25 3.32
CA GLU A 138 -10.70 -10.06 4.55
C GLU A 138 -10.04 -11.43 4.29
N GLN A 139 -8.87 -11.39 3.63
CA GLN A 139 -8.12 -12.60 3.27
C GLN A 139 -7.92 -13.49 4.50
N GLU A 140 -8.08 -14.80 4.33
CA GLU A 140 -7.73 -15.73 5.41
C GLU A 140 -6.26 -15.51 5.82
N PRO A 141 -6.01 -15.29 7.12
CA PRO A 141 -4.66 -15.04 7.61
C PRO A 141 -3.73 -16.21 7.24
N SER A 142 -2.62 -15.90 6.57
CA SER A 142 -1.56 -16.87 6.29
C SER A 142 -0.23 -16.34 6.78
N GLU A 143 0.64 -17.25 7.25
CA GLU A 143 1.97 -16.88 7.72
C GLU A 143 2.80 -16.22 6.60
N ASP A 144 2.72 -16.75 5.38
CA ASP A 144 3.45 -16.20 4.23
C ASP A 144 3.01 -14.78 3.87
N LEU A 145 1.71 -14.52 3.90
CA LEU A 145 1.19 -13.17 3.66
C LEU A 145 1.58 -12.22 4.79
N GLN A 146 1.51 -12.66 6.05
CA GLN A 146 1.93 -11.85 7.19
C GLN A 146 3.43 -11.50 7.10
N GLU A 147 4.30 -12.45 6.74
CA GLU A 147 5.74 -12.19 6.55
C GLU A 147 5.99 -11.17 5.43
N LEU A 148 5.26 -11.28 4.31
CA LEU A 148 5.34 -10.32 3.21
C LEU A 148 4.91 -8.92 3.66
N LEU A 149 3.78 -8.82 4.38
CA LEU A 149 3.29 -7.53 4.91
C LEU A 149 4.27 -6.93 5.92
N LEU A 150 4.88 -7.73 6.79
CA LEU A 150 5.91 -7.28 7.73
C LEU A 150 7.18 -6.79 7.02
N THR A 151 7.57 -7.46 5.93
CA THR A 151 8.69 -7.03 5.09
C THR A 151 8.41 -5.64 4.49
N LEU A 152 7.22 -5.43 3.93
CA LEU A 152 6.81 -4.14 3.37
C LEU A 152 6.67 -3.06 4.45
N ALA A 153 6.13 -3.43 5.62
CA ALA A 153 5.92 -2.53 6.75
C ALA A 153 7.23 -1.97 7.34
N ALA A 154 8.37 -2.62 7.09
CA ALA A 154 9.67 -2.10 7.48
C ALA A 154 10.04 -0.78 6.77
N CYS A 155 9.44 -0.49 5.61
CA CYS A 155 9.59 0.77 4.90
C CYS A 155 8.50 1.77 5.34
N GLU A 156 8.91 2.93 5.88
CA GLU A 156 8.01 3.96 6.42
C GLU A 156 6.94 4.42 5.42
N GLU A 157 7.24 4.37 4.13
CA GLU A 157 6.30 4.74 3.05
C GLU A 157 5.09 3.81 2.97
N LEU A 158 5.23 2.55 3.38
CA LEU A 158 4.20 1.53 3.26
C LEU A 158 3.61 1.11 4.61
N THR A 159 4.25 1.49 5.73
CA THR A 159 3.87 1.04 7.07
C THR A 159 2.38 1.24 7.34
N LEU A 160 1.85 2.44 7.08
CA LEU A 160 0.44 2.76 7.36
C LEU A 160 -0.53 1.76 6.69
N PHE A 161 -0.33 1.50 5.41
CA PHE A 161 -1.20 0.59 4.64
C PHE A 161 -1.01 -0.88 5.04
N CYS A 162 0.23 -1.26 5.40
CA CYS A 162 0.48 -2.60 5.94
C CYS A 162 -0.22 -2.82 7.29
N LEU A 163 -0.26 -1.79 8.16
CA LEU A 163 -1.01 -1.86 9.42
C LEU A 163 -2.51 -2.07 9.19
N PHE A 164 -3.10 -1.40 8.20
CA PHE A 164 -4.50 -1.64 7.84
C PHE A 164 -4.71 -3.09 7.40
N ALA A 165 -3.90 -3.60 6.49
CA ALA A 165 -4.00 -4.98 6.01
C ALA A 165 -3.71 -6.03 7.11
N LEU A 166 -2.88 -5.72 8.10
CA LEU A 166 -2.57 -6.58 9.25
C LEU A 166 -3.66 -6.53 10.34
N GLY A 167 -4.58 -5.56 10.28
CA GLY A 167 -5.62 -5.38 11.30
C GLY A 167 -6.58 -6.55 11.44
N GLY A 168 -6.74 -7.37 10.41
CA GLY A 168 -7.57 -8.59 10.43
C GLY A 168 -6.93 -9.81 11.10
N TYR A 169 -5.66 -9.75 11.50
CA TYR A 169 -4.98 -10.87 12.17
C TYR A 169 -5.23 -10.87 13.68
N ASP A 170 -5.41 -12.05 14.27
CA ASP A 170 -5.64 -12.20 15.72
C ASP A 170 -4.53 -11.58 16.58
N ASN A 171 -3.29 -11.59 16.08
CA ASN A 171 -2.11 -11.04 16.74
C ASN A 171 -1.76 -9.60 16.32
N ALA A 172 -2.68 -8.86 15.68
CA ALA A 172 -2.43 -7.54 15.13
C ALA A 172 -1.82 -6.56 16.15
N ASN A 173 -2.33 -6.52 17.37
CA ASN A 173 -1.82 -5.63 18.43
C ASN A 173 -0.38 -5.93 18.80
N ASP A 174 -0.01 -7.21 18.90
CA ASP A 174 1.36 -7.63 19.19
C ASP A 174 2.31 -7.24 18.05
N VAL A 175 1.85 -7.40 16.82
CA VAL A 175 2.57 -7.00 15.60
C VAL A 175 2.78 -5.48 15.58
N TYR A 176 1.75 -4.70 15.85
CA TYR A 176 1.84 -3.23 15.90
C TYR A 176 2.84 -2.78 16.96
N PHE A 177 2.77 -3.37 18.15
CA PHE A 177 3.72 -3.07 19.23
C PHE A 177 5.16 -3.40 18.83
N GLN A 178 5.40 -4.54 18.21
CA GLN A 178 6.73 -4.92 17.70
C GLN A 178 7.24 -3.95 16.63
N LEU A 179 6.38 -3.55 15.68
CA LEU A 179 6.71 -2.56 14.67
C LEU A 179 7.04 -1.21 15.30
N ALA A 180 6.22 -0.73 16.27
CA ALA A 180 6.47 0.53 16.97
C ALA A 180 7.82 0.54 17.74
N GLN A 181 8.30 -0.62 18.20
CA GLN A 181 9.60 -0.73 18.84
C GLN A 181 10.78 -0.69 17.84
N LYS A 182 10.59 -1.25 16.64
CA LYS A 182 11.64 -1.39 15.64
C LYS A 182 11.74 -0.18 14.72
N LEU A 183 10.60 0.39 14.33
CA LEU A 183 10.53 1.46 13.35
C LEU A 183 10.92 2.81 13.96
N LYS A 184 11.29 3.73 13.08
CA LYS A 184 11.58 5.14 13.37
C LYS A 184 10.61 6.03 12.57
N GLY A 185 10.73 7.33 12.70
CA GLY A 185 10.07 8.31 11.86
C GLY A 185 8.55 8.11 11.76
N TRP A 186 8.02 8.24 10.56
CA TRP A 186 6.59 8.10 10.28
C TRP A 186 6.08 6.68 10.46
N GLY A 187 6.88 5.68 10.15
CA GLY A 187 6.50 4.29 10.37
C GLY A 187 6.19 4.01 11.84
N ARG A 188 7.01 4.52 12.77
CA ARG A 188 6.73 4.41 14.20
C ARG A 188 5.49 5.19 14.62
N ILE A 189 5.30 6.42 14.10
CA ILE A 189 4.12 7.24 14.40
C ILE A 189 2.83 6.52 14.00
N HIS A 190 2.84 5.83 12.86
CA HIS A 190 1.68 5.08 12.38
C HIS A 190 1.37 3.85 13.24
N ALA A 191 2.40 3.21 13.84
CA ALA A 191 2.28 1.97 14.61
C ALA A 191 1.89 2.17 16.09
N ILE A 192 1.83 3.44 16.57
CA ILE A 192 1.41 3.81 17.93
C ILE A 192 -0.07 4.17 17.95
#